data_8cc083a5fa98d456aec6a0eadf411852
#
_entry.id   8cc083a5fa98d456aec6a0eadf411852
#
_cell.length_a   1.000
_cell.length_b   1.000
_cell.length_c   1.000
_cell.angle_alpha   90.00
_cell.angle_beta   90.00
_cell.angle_gamma   90.00
#
_symmetry.space_group_name_H-M   'P 1'
#
loop_
_entity.id
_entity.type
_entity.pdbx_description
1 polymer ?
#
loop_
_entity_poly.entity_id
_entity_poly.type
_entity_poly.pdbx_seq_one_letter_code
_entity_poly.pdbx_strand_id
1 'polypeptide(L)'
;MFMKQMKFLLVALMTVLMGVSVTSCMKGDDNNTVQLSNFVRVNTFDFPISFKDVYGIKLIPTQSVTTTKPMALIAYQYDRSTVDANTTSINITLLGDPYFFDEDYVSSSIVAGNAPLVTLEPTTYYGTIKGGFFDKNTLILPLAYKYKKYDSETEQAAENSLHSFTMTYDEETGYNNGVLTLTLHHQIANNLTEKRGDNALDYKAFNISAIKNKLSGDLTKVTVVIKENQKDDSFAETDVKDVSYSFEYNFKE
;
A
#
# COMPACT_ATOMS: atom_id res chain seq x y z
N MET A 1 -12.85 4.45 -24.06
CA MET A 1 -11.41 4.51 -24.27
C MET A 1 -10.68 5.46 -23.30
N PHE A 2 -11.34 6.46 -22.74
CA PHE A 2 -10.75 7.45 -21.79
C PHE A 2 -10.44 6.92 -20.38
N MET A 3 -11.22 5.97 -19.84
CA MET A 3 -11.03 5.47 -18.46
C MET A 3 -9.80 4.54 -18.28
N LYS A 4 -9.34 3.84 -19.32
CA LYS A 4 -8.14 2.97 -19.23
C LYS A 4 -6.84 3.78 -19.07
N GLN A 5 -6.76 4.95 -19.71
CA GLN A 5 -5.57 5.81 -19.58
C GLN A 5 -5.48 6.51 -18.22
N MET A 6 -6.61 6.78 -17.56
CA MET A 6 -6.62 7.43 -16.25
C MET A 6 -6.06 6.55 -15.11
N LYS A 7 -6.32 5.24 -15.14
CA LYS A 7 -5.76 4.32 -14.11
C LYS A 7 -4.24 4.22 -14.19
N PHE A 8 -3.68 4.17 -15.41
CA PHE A 8 -2.22 4.20 -15.60
C PHE A 8 -1.61 5.57 -15.27
N LEU A 9 -2.31 6.64 -15.55
CA LEU A 9 -1.86 8.00 -15.25
C LEU A 9 -1.89 8.27 -13.73
N LEU A 10 -2.85 7.70 -13.01
CA LEU A 10 -2.94 7.78 -11.56
C LEU A 10 -1.79 7.04 -10.89
N VAL A 11 -1.48 5.82 -11.33
CA VAL A 11 -0.32 5.06 -10.82
C VAL A 11 0.98 5.80 -11.12
N ALA A 12 1.12 6.40 -12.30
CA ALA A 12 2.30 7.18 -12.67
C ALA A 12 2.46 8.48 -11.84
N LEU A 13 1.36 9.14 -11.48
CA LEU A 13 1.40 10.35 -10.64
C LEU A 13 1.77 10.03 -9.18
N MET A 14 1.47 8.83 -8.71
CA MET A 14 1.68 8.39 -7.32
C MET A 14 3.14 8.14 -6.95
N THR A 15 4.01 7.87 -7.92
CA THR A 15 5.41 7.52 -7.63
C THR A 15 6.28 8.70 -7.27
N VAL A 16 5.84 9.92 -7.56
CA VAL A 16 6.61 11.15 -7.29
C VAL A 16 6.47 11.63 -5.85
N LEU A 17 5.50 11.10 -5.07
CA LEU A 17 5.06 11.81 -3.86
C LEU A 17 5.39 11.12 -2.53
N MET A 18 6.04 9.97 -2.53
CA MET A 18 6.47 9.32 -1.27
C MET A 18 7.76 9.90 -0.68
N GLY A 19 8.17 11.10 -1.02
CA GLY A 19 9.37 11.67 -0.44
C GLY A 19 9.69 13.11 -0.76
N VAL A 20 8.88 13.80 -1.54
CA VAL A 20 9.15 15.20 -1.87
C VAL A 20 7.86 16.00 -1.76
N SER A 21 7.79 16.89 -0.80
CA SER A 21 6.89 18.03 -0.86
C SER A 21 7.32 18.88 -2.06
N VAL A 22 6.74 18.64 -3.22
CA VAL A 22 6.97 19.48 -4.38
C VAL A 22 6.22 20.79 -4.15
N THR A 23 6.88 21.74 -3.53
CA THR A 23 6.50 23.14 -3.67
C THR A 23 6.83 23.52 -5.11
N SER A 24 5.86 23.35 -6.00
CA SER A 24 5.91 23.95 -7.33
C SER A 24 5.84 25.44 -7.15
N CYS A 25 6.98 26.11 -7.10
CA CYS A 25 7.10 27.53 -7.34
C CYS A 25 6.85 27.79 -8.83
N MET A 26 5.62 27.75 -9.28
CA MET A 26 5.22 28.43 -10.50
C MET A 26 4.99 29.92 -10.18
N LYS A 27 5.84 30.74 -10.76
CA LYS A 27 5.78 32.18 -10.74
C LYS A 27 4.47 32.63 -11.44
N GLY A 28 3.58 33.30 -10.69
CA GLY A 28 2.48 34.10 -11.24
C GLY A 28 1.10 33.42 -11.17
N ASP A 29 0.46 33.64 -10.12
CA ASP A 29 -0.92 33.88 -9.68
C ASP A 29 -1.06 33.44 -8.22
N ASP A 30 -1.81 34.17 -7.42
CA ASP A 30 -2.09 33.91 -5.99
C ASP A 30 -2.88 32.59 -5.78
N ASN A 31 -2.36 31.48 -6.31
CA ASN A 31 -3.03 30.20 -6.19
C ASN A 31 -2.59 29.49 -4.90
N ASN A 32 -3.35 29.71 -3.82
CA ASN A 32 -3.15 29.04 -2.53
C ASN A 32 -3.45 27.53 -2.55
N THR A 33 -3.69 26.95 -3.73
CA THR A 33 -4.05 25.55 -3.87
C THR A 33 -2.83 24.65 -3.72
N VAL A 34 -2.89 23.71 -2.78
CA VAL A 34 -1.91 22.64 -2.58
C VAL A 34 -2.47 21.33 -3.12
N GLN A 35 -1.68 20.59 -3.89
CA GLN A 35 -2.02 19.28 -4.41
C GLN A 35 -1.12 18.21 -3.77
N LEU A 36 -1.71 17.14 -3.25
CA LEU A 36 -1.02 16.05 -2.57
C LEU A 36 -1.59 14.70 -3.00
N SER A 37 -0.76 13.66 -2.84
CA SER A 37 -1.21 12.27 -2.88
C SER A 37 -0.68 11.55 -1.65
N ASN A 38 -1.58 10.96 -0.87
CA ASN A 38 -1.23 10.31 0.39
C ASN A 38 -2.02 9.04 0.61
N PHE A 39 -1.41 8.10 1.34
CA PHE A 39 -2.18 7.07 2.01
C PHE A 39 -2.98 7.68 3.14
N VAL A 40 -4.19 7.20 3.30
CA VAL A 40 -5.13 7.67 4.33
C VAL A 40 -5.91 6.49 4.91
N ARG A 41 -6.29 6.60 6.15
CA ARG A 41 -7.28 5.72 6.77
C ARG A 41 -8.68 6.23 6.43
N VAL A 42 -9.56 5.33 6.01
CA VAL A 42 -10.94 5.65 5.67
C VAL A 42 -11.81 5.55 6.93
N ASN A 43 -12.56 6.59 7.24
CA ASN A 43 -13.54 6.57 8.29
C ASN A 43 -14.93 6.30 7.69
N THR A 44 -15.27 5.02 7.61
CA THR A 44 -16.54 4.55 7.03
C THR A 44 -17.76 4.81 7.91
N PHE A 45 -17.57 5.19 9.19
CA PHE A 45 -18.64 5.55 10.12
C PHE A 45 -19.05 7.03 10.04
N ASP A 46 -18.27 7.85 9.36
CA ASP A 46 -18.62 9.25 9.11
C ASP A 46 -19.64 9.35 7.97
N PHE A 47 -20.52 10.33 8.07
CA PHE A 47 -21.40 10.67 6.97
C PHE A 47 -21.35 12.20 6.70
N PRO A 48 -20.78 12.61 5.56
CA PRO A 48 -20.14 11.81 4.50
C PRO A 48 -18.87 11.11 5.00
N ILE A 49 -18.45 10.05 4.29
CA ILE A 49 -17.17 9.36 4.54
C ILE A 49 -16.04 10.40 4.54
N SER A 50 -15.15 10.30 5.53
CA SER A 50 -13.95 11.11 5.64
C SER A 50 -12.69 10.26 5.63
N PHE A 51 -11.56 10.91 5.44
CA PHE A 51 -10.25 10.29 5.50
C PHE A 51 -9.46 10.85 6.68
N LYS A 52 -8.48 10.11 7.16
CA LYS A 52 -7.53 10.54 8.18
C LYS A 52 -6.11 10.31 7.67
N ASP A 53 -5.29 11.35 7.65
CA ASP A 53 -3.91 11.27 7.23
C ASP A 53 -2.98 10.73 8.33
N VAL A 54 -1.68 10.58 8.02
CA VAL A 54 -0.66 10.10 8.96
C VAL A 54 -0.45 11.02 10.18
N TYR A 55 -0.84 12.28 10.07
CA TYR A 55 -0.76 13.27 11.15
C TYR A 55 -2.01 13.33 12.00
N GLY A 56 -3.04 12.57 11.64
CA GLY A 56 -4.33 12.56 12.33
C GLY A 56 -5.31 13.62 11.87
N ILE A 57 -4.97 14.39 10.83
CA ILE A 57 -5.84 15.41 10.24
C ILE A 57 -7.01 14.73 9.52
N LYS A 58 -8.22 15.18 9.81
CA LYS A 58 -9.44 14.73 9.13
C LYS A 58 -9.58 15.43 7.79
N LEU A 59 -9.59 14.67 6.70
CA LEU A 59 -9.81 15.15 5.34
C LEU A 59 -11.25 14.86 4.92
N ILE A 60 -12.01 15.89 4.60
CA ILE A 60 -13.44 15.80 4.26
C ILE A 60 -13.59 16.06 2.76
N PRO A 61 -13.88 15.03 1.94
CA PRO A 61 -14.03 15.23 0.51
C PRO A 61 -15.32 15.99 0.20
N THR A 62 -15.24 16.91 -0.78
CA THR A 62 -16.42 17.61 -1.32
C THR A 62 -17.26 16.72 -2.24
N GLN A 63 -16.64 15.64 -2.77
CA GLN A 63 -17.31 14.62 -3.57
C GLN A 63 -17.85 13.50 -2.68
N SER A 64 -18.96 12.89 -3.10
CA SER A 64 -19.48 11.70 -2.42
C SER A 64 -18.56 10.51 -2.66
N VAL A 65 -18.21 9.82 -1.57
CA VAL A 65 -17.36 8.61 -1.58
C VAL A 65 -18.14 7.47 -0.92
N THR A 66 -18.04 6.28 -1.49
CA THR A 66 -18.64 5.05 -0.94
C THR A 66 -17.62 3.93 -0.98
N THR A 67 -17.37 3.32 0.18
CA THR A 67 -16.48 2.16 0.31
C THR A 67 -16.67 1.48 1.65
N THR A 68 -16.27 0.20 1.73
CA THR A 68 -16.13 -0.54 2.99
C THR A 68 -14.66 -0.79 3.34
N LYS A 69 -13.72 -0.38 2.47
CA LYS A 69 -12.29 -0.59 2.67
C LYS A 69 -11.72 0.39 3.69
N PRO A 70 -10.83 -0.07 4.59
CA PRO A 70 -10.29 0.76 5.68
C PRO A 70 -9.17 1.72 5.25
N MET A 71 -8.54 1.48 4.11
CA MET A 71 -7.40 2.26 3.64
C MET A 71 -7.62 2.75 2.22
N ALA A 72 -7.03 3.89 1.90
CA ALA A 72 -7.01 4.40 0.53
C ALA A 72 -5.70 5.13 0.23
N LEU A 73 -5.39 5.21 -1.06
CA LEU A 73 -4.46 6.17 -1.63
C LEU A 73 -5.30 7.18 -2.39
N ILE A 74 -5.19 8.46 -2.02
CA ILE A 74 -5.97 9.55 -2.61
C ILE A 74 -5.05 10.62 -3.18
N ALA A 75 -5.44 11.18 -4.33
CA ALA A 75 -4.89 12.42 -4.85
C ALA A 75 -5.93 13.52 -4.61
N TYR A 76 -5.52 14.63 -3.99
CA TYR A 76 -6.44 15.67 -3.59
C TYR A 76 -5.80 17.04 -3.60
N GLN A 77 -6.63 18.07 -3.57
CA GLN A 77 -6.22 19.45 -3.40
C GLN A 77 -7.03 20.15 -2.32
N TYR A 78 -6.41 21.17 -1.72
CA TYR A 78 -7.04 22.06 -0.73
C TYR A 78 -6.48 23.48 -0.82
N ASP A 79 -7.18 24.44 -0.24
CA ASP A 79 -6.73 25.81 -0.11
C ASP A 79 -5.86 25.95 1.15
N ARG A 80 -4.58 26.28 0.97
CA ARG A 80 -3.62 26.46 2.06
C ARG A 80 -4.01 27.57 3.03
N SER A 81 -4.74 28.58 2.58
CA SER A 81 -5.17 29.71 3.45
C SER A 81 -6.15 29.26 4.53
N THR A 82 -6.78 28.08 4.36
CA THR A 82 -7.72 27.50 5.33
C THR A 82 -7.05 26.65 6.41
N VAL A 83 -5.72 26.53 6.39
CA VAL A 83 -4.96 25.61 7.26
C VAL A 83 -3.99 26.40 8.14
N ASP A 84 -4.07 26.18 9.45
CA ASP A 84 -3.16 26.73 10.47
C ASP A 84 -2.65 25.64 11.41
N ALA A 85 -1.86 26.03 12.43
CA ALA A 85 -1.26 25.10 13.40
C ALA A 85 -2.30 24.35 14.27
N ASN A 86 -3.54 24.84 14.35
CA ASN A 86 -4.62 24.24 15.16
C ASN A 86 -5.63 23.47 14.30
N THR A 87 -5.42 23.39 12.99
CA THR A 87 -6.33 22.74 12.06
C THR A 87 -6.38 21.25 12.31
N THR A 88 -7.56 20.73 12.64
CA THR A 88 -7.82 19.29 12.86
C THR A 88 -8.60 18.65 11.72
N SER A 89 -9.19 19.46 10.83
CA SER A 89 -9.93 18.99 9.66
C SER A 89 -9.78 19.94 8.48
N ILE A 90 -9.75 19.38 7.28
CA ILE A 90 -9.57 20.11 6.01
C ILE A 90 -10.61 19.62 5.02
N ASN A 91 -11.31 20.55 4.35
CA ASN A 91 -12.12 20.20 3.19
C ASN A 91 -11.20 20.04 1.98
N ILE A 92 -11.36 18.90 1.28
CA ILE A 92 -10.53 18.56 0.14
C ILE A 92 -11.38 18.32 -1.12
N THR A 93 -10.79 18.57 -2.28
CA THR A 93 -11.33 18.16 -3.56
C THR A 93 -10.46 17.00 -4.09
N LEU A 94 -11.07 15.85 -4.35
CA LEU A 94 -10.37 14.70 -4.94
C LEU A 94 -10.02 15.01 -6.40
N LEU A 95 -8.79 14.68 -6.80
CA LEU A 95 -8.29 14.87 -8.17
C LEU A 95 -8.53 13.65 -9.06
N GLY A 96 -9.07 12.57 -8.51
CA GLY A 96 -9.43 11.33 -9.18
C GLY A 96 -10.10 10.38 -8.22
N ASP A 97 -10.45 9.20 -8.71
CA ASP A 97 -11.06 8.17 -7.89
C ASP A 97 -10.03 7.66 -6.85
N PRO A 98 -10.41 7.53 -5.57
CA PRO A 98 -9.58 6.91 -4.56
C PRO A 98 -9.25 5.45 -4.91
N TYR A 99 -8.00 5.06 -4.67
CA TYR A 99 -7.62 3.67 -4.75
C TYR A 99 -7.76 3.03 -3.37
N PHE A 100 -8.83 2.23 -3.18
CA PHE A 100 -9.15 1.60 -1.91
C PHE A 100 -8.53 0.21 -1.77
N PHE A 101 -8.01 -0.12 -0.58
CA PHE A 101 -7.42 -1.42 -0.31
C PHE A 101 -7.68 -1.89 1.13
N ASP A 102 -7.45 -3.17 1.37
CA ASP A 102 -7.68 -3.81 2.66
C ASP A 102 -6.51 -3.62 3.62
N GLU A 103 -6.82 -3.70 4.91
CA GLU A 103 -5.87 -3.87 6.00
C GLU A 103 -6.10 -5.25 6.63
N ASP A 104 -5.10 -6.13 6.54
CA ASP A 104 -5.16 -7.47 7.10
C ASP A 104 -4.32 -7.55 8.39
N TYR A 105 -4.73 -8.42 9.30
CA TYR A 105 -3.92 -8.71 10.49
C TYR A 105 -2.85 -9.74 10.18
N VAL A 106 -1.68 -9.56 10.81
CA VAL A 106 -0.62 -10.57 10.76
C VAL A 106 -1.05 -11.78 11.57
N SER A 107 -0.88 -12.98 10.99
CA SER A 107 -1.28 -14.26 11.58
C SER A 107 -0.06 -15.02 12.11
N SER A 108 -0.24 -15.76 13.21
CA SER A 108 0.72 -16.78 13.65
C SER A 108 0.51 -18.15 13.01
N SER A 109 -0.56 -18.31 12.22
CA SER A 109 -0.84 -19.56 11.52
C SER A 109 0.15 -19.79 10.37
N ILE A 110 0.63 -21.01 10.22
CA ILE A 110 1.48 -21.37 9.10
C ILE A 110 0.64 -21.36 7.83
N VAL A 111 1.00 -20.49 6.90
CA VAL A 111 0.42 -20.41 5.56
C VAL A 111 1.52 -20.70 4.55
N ALA A 112 1.26 -21.62 3.63
CA ALA A 112 2.19 -21.87 2.53
C ALA A 112 1.80 -20.98 1.33
N GLY A 113 2.67 -20.06 0.95
CA GLY A 113 2.58 -19.40 -0.34
C GLY A 113 2.95 -20.37 -1.46
N ASN A 114 2.28 -20.24 -2.61
CA ASN A 114 2.54 -21.08 -3.78
C ASN A 114 3.08 -20.30 -4.99
N ALA A 115 3.21 -18.99 -4.87
CA ALA A 115 3.69 -18.11 -5.93
C ALA A 115 4.70 -17.08 -5.39
N PRO A 116 5.74 -16.73 -6.17
CA PRO A 116 6.63 -15.64 -5.81
C PRO A 116 5.98 -14.27 -6.09
N LEU A 117 6.50 -13.25 -5.43
CA LEU A 117 6.34 -11.86 -5.83
C LEU A 117 7.42 -11.45 -6.83
N VAL A 118 7.22 -10.37 -7.53
CA VAL A 118 8.29 -9.74 -8.34
C VAL A 118 9.18 -8.91 -7.42
N THR A 119 8.60 -8.06 -6.56
CA THR A 119 9.34 -7.26 -5.57
C THR A 119 8.39 -6.49 -4.66
N LEU A 120 8.88 -6.00 -3.50
CA LEU A 120 8.23 -4.99 -2.67
C LEU A 120 8.76 -3.56 -2.92
N GLU A 121 9.73 -3.40 -3.81
CA GLU A 121 10.25 -2.09 -4.21
C GLU A 121 10.20 -1.93 -5.73
N PRO A 122 9.00 -1.91 -6.35
CA PRO A 122 8.88 -1.78 -7.79
C PRO A 122 9.41 -0.43 -8.25
N THR A 123 10.20 -0.46 -9.32
CA THR A 123 10.73 0.75 -9.95
C THR A 123 9.84 1.15 -11.12
N THR A 124 9.44 2.41 -11.14
CA THR A 124 8.66 3.03 -12.21
C THR A 124 9.48 4.10 -12.91
N TYR A 125 8.91 4.73 -13.93
CA TYR A 125 9.53 5.89 -14.59
C TYR A 125 9.86 7.04 -13.61
N TYR A 126 9.09 7.17 -12.53
CA TYR A 126 9.24 8.23 -11.52
C TYR A 126 10.09 7.82 -10.31
N GLY A 127 10.64 6.61 -10.29
CA GLY A 127 11.48 6.11 -9.23
C GLY A 127 10.99 4.83 -8.58
N THR A 128 11.64 4.44 -7.50
CA THR A 128 11.29 3.25 -6.72
C THR A 128 10.21 3.57 -5.71
N ILE A 129 9.13 2.79 -5.76
CA ILE A 129 8.06 2.86 -4.76
C ILE A 129 8.48 2.01 -3.56
N LYS A 130 8.44 2.60 -2.37
CA LYS A 130 8.79 1.92 -1.13
C LYS A 130 7.58 1.77 -0.23
N GLY A 131 7.54 0.65 0.50
CA GLY A 131 6.63 0.49 1.62
C GLY A 131 7.07 1.29 2.84
N GLY A 132 6.21 1.35 3.85
CA GLY A 132 6.51 2.02 5.11
C GLY A 132 5.36 2.00 6.10
N PHE A 133 5.64 2.47 7.30
CA PHE A 133 4.63 2.58 8.33
C PHE A 133 3.72 3.79 8.09
N PHE A 134 2.41 3.54 8.03
CA PHE A 134 1.38 4.58 8.05
C PHE A 134 1.21 5.14 9.47
N ASP A 135 1.15 4.25 10.45
CA ASP A 135 1.10 4.57 11.87
C ASP A 135 1.85 3.47 12.67
N LYS A 136 1.88 3.59 13.98
CA LYS A 136 2.60 2.65 14.85
C LYS A 136 2.12 1.19 14.77
N ASN A 137 1.02 0.92 14.10
CA ASN A 137 0.44 -0.41 13.99
C ASN A 137 0.30 -0.91 12.55
N THR A 138 0.37 -0.02 11.56
CA THR A 138 0.00 -0.33 10.18
C THR A 138 1.20 -0.15 9.24
N LEU A 139 1.66 -1.25 8.66
CA LEU A 139 2.68 -1.28 7.61
C LEU A 139 1.99 -1.37 6.25
N ILE A 140 2.26 -0.44 5.34
CA ILE A 140 1.77 -0.47 3.95
C ILE A 140 2.90 -0.95 3.05
N LEU A 141 2.60 -1.93 2.21
CA LEU A 141 3.55 -2.50 1.24
C LEU A 141 3.01 -2.37 -0.18
N PRO A 142 3.84 -1.91 -1.14
CA PRO A 142 3.59 -2.10 -2.56
C PRO A 142 3.90 -3.54 -2.93
N LEU A 143 3.00 -4.21 -3.64
CA LEU A 143 3.11 -5.60 -4.04
C LEU A 143 3.20 -5.67 -5.57
N ALA A 144 4.38 -5.92 -6.11
CA ALA A 144 4.51 -6.24 -7.51
C ALA A 144 4.47 -7.76 -7.69
N TYR A 145 3.59 -8.24 -8.54
CA TYR A 145 3.42 -9.67 -8.79
C TYR A 145 3.03 -9.95 -10.24
N LYS A 146 3.16 -11.20 -10.66
CA LYS A 146 2.76 -11.65 -11.99
C LYS A 146 1.29 -11.99 -12.00
N TYR A 147 0.58 -11.52 -13.05
CA TYR A 147 -0.82 -11.81 -13.28
C TYR A 147 -1.09 -12.02 -14.77
N LYS A 148 -2.27 -12.49 -15.11
CA LYS A 148 -2.74 -12.57 -16.48
C LYS A 148 -3.64 -11.39 -16.78
N LYS A 149 -3.29 -10.66 -17.84
CA LYS A 149 -4.08 -9.52 -18.27
C LYS A 149 -5.20 -9.96 -19.18
N TYR A 150 -6.39 -9.45 -18.93
CA TYR A 150 -7.57 -9.65 -19.75
C TYR A 150 -8.12 -8.32 -20.26
N ASP A 151 -8.77 -8.35 -21.44
CA ASP A 151 -9.44 -7.16 -21.99
C ASP A 151 -10.82 -6.96 -21.36
N SER A 152 -11.46 -8.03 -20.91
CA SER A 152 -12.75 -8.01 -20.22
C SER A 152 -12.56 -7.64 -18.75
N GLU A 153 -13.33 -6.66 -18.26
CA GLU A 153 -13.32 -6.28 -16.85
C GLU A 153 -13.74 -7.42 -15.92
N THR A 154 -14.69 -8.26 -16.36
CA THR A 154 -15.16 -9.41 -15.59
C THR A 154 -14.08 -10.48 -15.45
N GLU A 155 -13.39 -10.81 -16.55
CA GLU A 155 -12.28 -11.79 -16.53
C GLU A 155 -11.09 -11.23 -15.72
N GLN A 156 -10.79 -9.93 -15.85
CA GLN A 156 -9.74 -9.30 -15.06
C GLN A 156 -10.07 -9.30 -13.56
N ALA A 157 -11.32 -9.05 -13.19
CA ALA A 157 -11.75 -9.14 -11.79
C ALA A 157 -11.67 -10.58 -11.26
N ALA A 158 -12.01 -11.57 -12.10
CA ALA A 158 -11.87 -12.98 -11.74
C ALA A 158 -10.39 -13.36 -11.52
N GLU A 159 -9.48 -12.98 -12.42
CA GLU A 159 -8.04 -13.20 -12.23
C GLU A 159 -7.54 -12.53 -10.96
N ASN A 160 -7.88 -11.25 -10.73
CA ASN A 160 -7.44 -10.54 -9.54
C ASN A 160 -7.91 -11.22 -8.24
N SER A 161 -9.08 -11.85 -8.25
CA SER A 161 -9.63 -12.59 -7.11
C SER A 161 -8.89 -13.89 -6.78
N LEU A 162 -8.09 -14.41 -7.72
CA LEU A 162 -7.26 -15.60 -7.48
C LEU A 162 -6.05 -15.29 -6.59
N HIS A 163 -5.60 -14.04 -6.56
CA HIS A 163 -4.42 -13.63 -5.82
C HIS A 163 -4.78 -13.25 -4.38
N SER A 164 -4.10 -13.87 -3.43
CA SER A 164 -4.21 -13.50 -2.02
C SER A 164 -2.83 -13.33 -1.39
N PHE A 165 -2.75 -12.43 -0.42
CA PHE A 165 -1.50 -12.08 0.26
C PHE A 165 -1.72 -12.18 1.76
N THR A 166 -0.91 -12.99 2.43
CA THR A 166 -1.01 -13.23 3.87
C THR A 166 0.34 -12.97 4.53
N MET A 167 0.33 -12.17 5.58
CA MET A 167 1.51 -11.92 6.40
C MET A 167 1.49 -12.82 7.62
N THR A 168 2.60 -13.51 7.87
CA THR A 168 2.73 -14.40 9.03
C THR A 168 3.90 -14.03 9.92
N TYR A 169 3.84 -14.48 11.15
CA TYR A 169 4.83 -14.31 12.20
C TYR A 169 5.09 -15.64 12.89
N ASP A 170 6.36 -15.97 13.06
CA ASP A 170 6.79 -17.12 13.84
C ASP A 170 6.97 -16.68 15.31
N GLU A 171 6.21 -17.29 16.22
CA GLU A 171 6.20 -16.91 17.64
C GLU A 171 7.52 -17.23 18.36
N GLU A 172 8.30 -18.22 17.88
CA GLU A 172 9.55 -18.64 18.52
C GLU A 172 10.76 -17.84 18.00
N THR A 173 10.80 -17.56 16.71
CA THR A 173 11.98 -17.03 16.03
C THR A 173 11.77 -15.64 15.41
N GLY A 174 10.52 -15.20 15.30
CA GLY A 174 10.14 -13.99 14.57
C GLY A 174 10.54 -12.66 15.25
N TYR A 175 10.92 -12.68 16.53
CA TYR A 175 11.40 -11.47 17.20
C TYR A 175 12.74 -11.69 17.88
N ASN A 176 13.71 -10.85 17.54
CA ASN A 176 15.04 -10.89 18.14
C ASN A 176 15.67 -9.49 18.18
N ASN A 177 16.13 -9.06 19.36
CA ASN A 177 16.88 -7.81 19.57
C ASN A 177 16.26 -6.57 18.92
N GLY A 178 14.95 -6.37 19.10
CA GLY A 178 14.23 -5.22 18.55
C GLY A 178 13.80 -5.37 17.09
N VAL A 179 14.12 -6.49 16.44
CA VAL A 179 13.75 -6.76 15.04
C VAL A 179 12.61 -7.78 15.02
N LEU A 180 11.49 -7.39 14.42
CA LEU A 180 10.36 -8.26 14.12
C LEU A 180 10.49 -8.75 12.67
N THR A 181 10.61 -10.06 12.49
CA THR A 181 10.67 -10.70 11.17
C THR A 181 9.30 -11.26 10.81
N LEU A 182 8.75 -10.82 9.70
CA LEU A 182 7.48 -11.25 9.13
C LEU A 182 7.73 -11.94 7.80
N THR A 183 6.89 -12.90 7.43
CA THR A 183 6.92 -13.54 6.11
C THR A 183 5.65 -13.20 5.36
N LEU A 184 5.79 -12.63 4.18
CA LEU A 184 4.67 -12.35 3.29
C LEU A 184 4.54 -13.48 2.26
N HIS A 185 3.39 -14.11 2.24
CA HIS A 185 3.04 -15.19 1.35
C HIS A 185 2.11 -14.69 0.25
N HIS A 186 2.46 -14.97 -0.99
CA HIS A 186 1.58 -14.81 -2.14
C HIS A 186 1.01 -16.18 -2.49
N GLN A 187 -0.29 -16.25 -2.63
CA GLN A 187 -1.01 -17.47 -3.00
C GLN A 187 -1.93 -17.20 -4.18
N ILE A 188 -1.91 -18.09 -5.15
CA ILE A 188 -2.81 -18.11 -6.30
C ILE A 188 -3.75 -19.30 -6.11
N ALA A 189 -5.04 -19.03 -5.99
CA ALA A 189 -6.07 -20.06 -5.93
C ALA A 189 -6.31 -20.63 -7.32
N ASN A 190 -6.18 -21.95 -7.44
CA ASN A 190 -6.37 -22.71 -8.68
C ASN A 190 -5.41 -22.35 -9.84
N ASN A 191 -4.79 -23.37 -10.40
CA ASN A 191 -4.08 -23.32 -11.69
C ASN A 191 -2.77 -22.50 -11.75
N LEU A 192 -1.74 -22.95 -11.02
CA LEU A 192 -0.35 -22.47 -11.16
C LEU A 192 0.29 -22.76 -12.53
N THR A 193 -0.34 -23.63 -13.35
CA THR A 193 0.18 -23.99 -14.68
C THR A 193 -0.13 -22.93 -15.74
N GLU A 194 -1.02 -21.98 -15.45
CA GLU A 194 -1.35 -20.92 -16.38
C GLU A 194 -0.27 -19.83 -16.35
N LYS A 195 0.23 -19.46 -17.53
CA LYS A 195 1.23 -18.39 -17.65
C LYS A 195 0.68 -17.03 -17.24
N ARG A 196 1.45 -16.35 -16.40
CA ARG A 196 1.21 -14.99 -15.93
C ARG A 196 2.42 -14.12 -16.27
N GLY A 197 2.38 -13.45 -17.42
CA GLY A 197 3.52 -12.69 -17.95
C GLY A 197 3.44 -11.18 -17.65
N ASP A 198 2.27 -10.67 -17.31
CA ASP A 198 2.08 -9.25 -17.02
C ASP A 198 2.42 -8.93 -15.56
N ASN A 199 2.86 -7.68 -15.30
CA ASN A 199 3.12 -7.21 -13.95
C ASN A 199 1.91 -6.42 -13.43
N ALA A 200 1.43 -6.79 -12.24
CA ALA A 200 0.51 -6.01 -11.44
C ALA A 200 1.26 -5.26 -10.34
N LEU A 201 0.71 -4.14 -9.95
CA LEU A 201 1.09 -3.40 -8.74
C LEU A 201 -0.17 -3.15 -7.91
N ASP A 202 -0.11 -3.58 -6.67
CA ASP A 202 -1.17 -3.40 -5.68
C ASP A 202 -0.59 -2.83 -4.39
N TYR A 203 -1.45 -2.35 -3.49
CA TYR A 203 -1.06 -1.95 -2.14
C TYR A 203 -1.84 -2.75 -1.12
N LYS A 204 -1.15 -3.15 -0.06
CA LYS A 204 -1.74 -3.87 1.06
C LYS A 204 -1.26 -3.27 2.38
N ALA A 205 -2.19 -3.10 3.31
CA ALA A 205 -1.86 -2.73 4.67
C ALA A 205 -1.87 -3.98 5.57
N PHE A 206 -0.91 -4.04 6.48
CA PHE A 206 -0.80 -5.11 7.46
C PHE A 206 -0.75 -4.54 8.87
N ASN A 207 -1.69 -4.97 9.71
CA ASN A 207 -1.77 -4.54 11.10
C ASN A 207 -0.96 -5.47 11.99
N ILE A 208 0.08 -4.91 12.63
CA ILE A 208 1.00 -5.62 13.51
C ILE A 208 0.64 -5.49 15.00
N SER A 209 -0.44 -4.78 15.36
CA SER A 209 -0.75 -4.44 16.76
C SER A 209 -0.84 -5.65 17.68
N ALA A 210 -1.49 -6.73 17.22
CA ALA A 210 -1.68 -7.93 18.03
C ALA A 210 -0.35 -8.62 18.38
N ILE A 211 0.63 -8.59 17.45
CA ILE A 211 1.96 -9.17 17.67
C ILE A 211 2.79 -8.22 18.51
N LYS A 212 2.83 -6.94 18.14
CA LYS A 212 3.60 -5.92 18.87
C LYS A 212 3.32 -5.96 20.38
N ASN A 213 2.05 -6.11 20.77
CA ASN A 213 1.65 -6.18 22.16
C ASN A 213 2.14 -7.43 22.92
N LYS A 214 2.66 -8.45 22.20
CA LYS A 214 3.22 -9.68 22.77
C LYS A 214 4.76 -9.68 22.80
N LEU A 215 5.41 -8.69 22.18
CA LEU A 215 6.87 -8.64 22.14
C LEU A 215 7.46 -8.41 23.53
N SER A 216 8.59 -9.05 23.79
CA SER A 216 9.30 -8.97 25.07
C SER A 216 10.20 -7.73 25.22
N GLY A 217 10.23 -6.84 24.22
CA GLY A 217 11.05 -5.63 24.20
C GLY A 217 10.63 -4.64 23.12
N ASP A 218 11.36 -3.52 23.07
CA ASP A 218 11.06 -2.44 22.14
C ASP A 218 11.28 -2.84 20.69
N LEU A 219 10.32 -2.51 19.82
CA LEU A 219 10.43 -2.69 18.40
C LEU A 219 11.21 -1.52 17.78
N THR A 220 12.27 -1.83 17.04
CA THR A 220 13.11 -0.84 16.33
C THR A 220 13.06 -1.00 14.82
N LYS A 221 12.74 -2.21 14.36
CA LYS A 221 12.74 -2.56 12.94
C LYS A 221 11.76 -3.68 12.66
N VAL A 222 11.13 -3.62 11.49
CA VAL A 222 10.38 -4.75 10.91
C VAL A 222 11.08 -5.19 9.64
N THR A 223 11.35 -6.49 9.53
CA THR A 223 11.88 -7.11 8.32
C THR A 223 10.80 -7.99 7.71
N VAL A 224 10.50 -7.78 6.45
CA VAL A 224 9.55 -8.61 5.68
C VAL A 224 10.31 -9.48 4.72
N VAL A 225 10.16 -10.80 4.86
CA VAL A 225 10.74 -11.80 3.97
C VAL A 225 9.70 -12.22 2.96
N ILE A 226 10.08 -12.29 1.70
CA ILE A 226 9.24 -12.76 0.60
C ILE A 226 9.99 -13.77 -0.27
N LYS A 227 9.25 -14.61 -0.97
CA LYS A 227 9.76 -15.35 -2.13
C LYS A 227 9.69 -14.45 -3.35
N GLU A 228 10.82 -14.16 -3.98
CA GLU A 228 10.95 -13.23 -5.10
C GLU A 228 11.44 -13.91 -6.36
N ASN A 229 10.81 -13.59 -7.50
CA ASN A 229 11.29 -13.91 -8.84
C ASN A 229 11.11 -12.72 -9.77
N GLN A 230 12.22 -12.09 -10.16
CA GLN A 230 12.20 -10.92 -11.04
C GLN A 230 12.37 -11.27 -12.52
N LYS A 231 12.73 -12.52 -12.83
CA LYS A 231 13.26 -12.84 -14.16
C LYS A 231 12.19 -13.33 -15.14
N ASP A 232 11.14 -13.99 -14.64
CA ASP A 232 10.36 -14.84 -15.53
C ASP A 232 8.88 -14.91 -15.15
N ASP A 233 8.05 -15.35 -16.09
CA ASP A 233 6.66 -15.74 -15.91
C ASP A 233 6.54 -17.17 -15.31
N SER A 234 7.66 -17.82 -15.00
CA SER A 234 7.71 -19.15 -14.40
C SER A 234 7.74 -19.07 -12.87
N PHE A 235 7.05 -20.02 -12.24
CA PHE A 235 7.11 -20.25 -10.80
C PHE A 235 8.14 -21.33 -10.45
N ALA A 236 9.15 -21.55 -11.32
CA ALA A 236 10.17 -22.57 -11.11
C ALA A 236 10.98 -22.25 -9.84
N GLU A 237 11.10 -23.21 -8.93
CA GLU A 237 11.80 -23.05 -7.65
C GLU A 237 13.26 -22.60 -7.82
N THR A 238 13.90 -22.95 -8.94
CA THR A 238 15.30 -22.59 -9.24
C THR A 238 15.53 -21.08 -9.38
N ASP A 239 14.50 -20.31 -9.71
CA ASP A 239 14.59 -18.87 -9.92
C ASP A 239 14.03 -18.05 -8.77
N VAL A 240 13.44 -18.72 -7.79
CA VAL A 240 12.85 -18.08 -6.60
C VAL A 240 13.91 -17.95 -5.51
N LYS A 241 13.96 -16.76 -4.88
CA LYS A 241 14.88 -16.45 -3.78
C LYS A 241 14.10 -15.86 -2.62
N ASP A 242 14.54 -16.17 -1.40
CA ASP A 242 14.10 -15.42 -0.23
C ASP A 242 14.81 -14.06 -0.19
N VAL A 243 14.03 -12.99 -0.20
CA VAL A 243 14.52 -11.60 -0.14
C VAL A 243 13.91 -10.89 1.05
N SER A 244 14.72 -10.10 1.74
CA SER A 244 14.33 -9.38 2.95
C SER A 244 14.28 -7.88 2.71
N TYR A 245 13.19 -7.25 3.11
CA TYR A 245 12.97 -5.81 3.08
C TYR A 245 12.84 -5.28 4.50
N SER A 246 13.57 -4.22 4.84
CA SER A 246 13.62 -3.70 6.20
C SER A 246 12.98 -2.32 6.29
N PHE A 247 12.18 -2.12 7.33
CA PHE A 247 11.44 -0.90 7.63
C PHE A 247 11.79 -0.44 9.04
N GLU A 248 12.35 0.76 9.17
CA GLU A 248 12.65 1.33 10.48
C GLU A 248 11.36 1.66 11.24
N TYR A 249 11.34 1.31 12.53
CA TYR A 249 10.21 1.57 13.42
C TYR A 249 10.58 2.70 14.38
N ASN A 250 10.20 3.94 14.03
CA ASN A 250 10.61 5.15 14.75
C ASN A 250 9.52 5.71 15.67
N PHE A 251 8.54 4.90 16.06
CA PHE A 251 7.47 5.31 16.95
C PHE A 251 7.91 5.10 18.41
N LYS A 252 8.03 6.19 19.13
CA LYS A 252 8.25 6.13 20.60
C LYS A 252 6.91 5.83 21.28
N GLU A 253 6.95 4.92 22.25
CA GLU A 253 5.81 4.69 23.16
C GLU A 253 5.67 5.79 24.19
#